data_04f1f4f5a78a1aec27eaee2ddb8ef508
#
_entry.id   04f1f4f5a78a1aec27eaee2ddb8ef508
#
_cell.length_a   1.000
_cell.length_b   1.000
_cell.length_c   1.000
_cell.angle_alpha   90.00
_cell.angle_beta   90.00
_cell.angle_gamma   90.00
#
_symmetry.space_group_name_H-M   'P 1'
#
loop_
_entity.id
_entity.type
_entity.pdbx_description
1 polymer ?
#
loop_
_entity_poly.entity_id
_entity_poly.type
_entity_poly.pdbx_seq_one_letter_code
_entity_poly.pdbx_strand_id
1 'polypeptide(L)'
;MPRVILTGSVQQHAGGLSAVEVGGETAGAVVRALEASYPALRGWIVDERGALRRHVKLFLGGVAVSLDATVRPNDELHIVAAISGG
;
A
#
# COMPACT_ATOMS: atom_id res chain seq x y z
N MET A 1 -7.04 10.93 8.42
CA MET A 1 -6.85 9.80 7.48
C MET A 1 -5.36 9.56 7.27
N PRO A 2 -4.92 8.32 7.33
CA PRO A 2 -3.51 8.03 7.07
C PRO A 2 -3.12 8.46 5.66
N ARG A 3 -1.87 8.83 5.51
CA ARG A 3 -1.30 9.16 4.22
C ARG A 3 -0.57 7.94 3.67
N VAL A 4 -0.80 7.62 2.42
CA VAL A 4 -0.16 6.50 1.76
C VAL A 4 0.83 7.03 0.72
N ILE A 5 2.07 6.59 0.83
CA ILE A 5 3.12 6.95 -0.13
C ILE A 5 3.33 5.77 -1.05
N LEU A 6 3.24 6.02 -2.35
CA LEU A 6 3.33 4.99 -3.39
C LEU A 6 4.61 5.16 -4.17
N THR A 7 5.33 4.06 -4.38
CA THR A 7 6.56 4.07 -5.17
C THR A 7 6.58 2.88 -6.12
N GLY A 8 7.44 2.95 -7.12
CA GLY A 8 7.65 1.88 -8.07
C GLY A 8 6.43 1.60 -8.93
N SER A 9 6.18 0.34 -9.21
CA SER A 9 5.09 -0.07 -10.10
C SER A 9 3.72 0.26 -9.52
N VAL A 10 3.60 0.26 -8.20
CA VAL A 10 2.34 0.63 -7.54
C VAL A 10 1.98 2.08 -7.87
N GLN A 11 2.96 2.96 -7.81
CA GLN A 11 2.74 4.37 -8.18
C GLN A 11 2.28 4.50 -9.63
N GLN A 12 2.89 3.76 -10.54
CA GLN A 12 2.52 3.78 -11.95
C GLN A 12 1.08 3.34 -12.16
N HIS A 13 0.66 2.29 -11.47
CA HIS A 13 -0.71 1.79 -11.59
C HIS A 13 -1.74 2.71 -10.93
N ALA A 14 -1.28 3.63 -10.09
CA ALA A 14 -2.13 4.67 -9.50
C ALA A 14 -2.13 5.95 -10.33
N GLY A 15 -1.77 5.88 -11.60
CA GLY A 15 -1.76 7.04 -12.48
C GLY A 15 -0.63 8.01 -12.18
N GLY A 16 0.43 7.55 -11.55
CA GLY A 16 1.58 8.40 -11.23
C GLY A 16 1.47 9.09 -9.88
N LEU A 17 0.37 8.92 -9.16
CA LEU A 17 0.21 9.53 -7.84
C LEU A 17 1.23 8.96 -6.86
N SER A 18 1.95 9.85 -6.17
CA SER A 18 2.95 9.44 -5.18
C SER A 18 2.42 9.46 -3.76
N ALA A 19 1.32 10.14 -3.50
CA ALA A 19 0.76 10.25 -2.16
C ALA A 19 -0.76 10.40 -2.25
N VAL A 20 -1.47 9.67 -1.40
CA VAL A 20 -2.92 9.77 -1.29
C VAL A 20 -3.33 9.60 0.17
N GLU A 21 -4.48 10.13 0.54
CA GLU A 21 -5.05 9.92 1.86
C GLU A 21 -6.23 8.98 1.76
N VAL A 22 -6.22 7.92 2.53
CA VAL A 22 -7.33 6.96 2.58
C VAL A 22 -7.54 6.50 4.01
N GLY A 23 -8.75 6.12 4.35
CA GLY A 23 -9.09 5.64 5.69
C GLY A 23 -8.68 4.20 5.91
N GLY A 24 -8.56 3.84 7.19
CA GLY A 24 -8.27 2.47 7.60
C GLY A 24 -7.54 2.45 8.93
N GLU A 25 -7.80 1.44 9.73
CA GLU A 25 -7.19 1.30 11.05
C GLU A 25 -6.08 0.25 11.07
N THR A 26 -5.94 -0.49 9.99
CA THR A 26 -4.84 -1.44 9.79
C THR A 26 -4.26 -1.21 8.41
N ALA A 27 -3.04 -1.69 8.19
CA ALA A 27 -2.43 -1.58 6.87
C ALA A 27 -3.29 -2.27 5.81
N GLY A 28 -3.86 -3.43 6.15
CA GLY A 28 -4.76 -4.13 5.22
C GLY A 28 -6.02 -3.35 4.89
N ALA A 29 -6.62 -2.68 5.88
CA ALA A 29 -7.79 -1.85 5.65
C ALA A 29 -7.45 -0.65 4.76
N VAL A 30 -6.27 -0.05 4.97
CA VAL A 30 -5.79 1.05 4.14
C VAL A 30 -5.58 0.59 2.70
N VAL A 31 -4.99 -0.59 2.51
CA VAL A 31 -4.80 -1.15 1.17
C VAL A 31 -6.14 -1.39 0.48
N ARG A 32 -7.14 -1.94 1.19
CA ARG A 32 -8.47 -2.16 0.61
C ARG A 32 -9.14 -0.86 0.22
N ALA A 33 -9.03 0.18 1.06
CA ALA A 33 -9.58 1.50 0.74
C ALA A 33 -8.88 2.11 -0.47
N LEU A 34 -7.57 1.92 -0.57
CA LEU A 34 -6.78 2.39 -1.70
C LEU A 34 -7.24 1.71 -2.99
N GLU A 35 -7.43 0.40 -2.96
CA GLU A 35 -7.90 -0.35 -4.13
C GLU A 35 -9.31 0.05 -4.55
N ALA A 36 -10.16 0.40 -3.59
CA ALA A 36 -11.50 0.87 -3.89
C ALA A 36 -11.47 2.21 -4.62
N SER A 37 -10.54 3.09 -4.23
CA SER A 37 -10.38 4.40 -4.86
C SER A 37 -9.63 4.32 -6.19
N TYR A 38 -8.73 3.37 -6.32
CA TYR A 38 -7.90 3.19 -7.52
C TYR A 38 -7.96 1.73 -7.96
N PRO A 39 -9.05 1.36 -8.66
CA PRO A 39 -9.26 -0.05 -9.05
C PRO A 39 -8.12 -0.67 -9.86
N ALA A 40 -7.34 0.15 -10.56
CA ALA A 40 -6.19 -0.33 -11.32
C ALA A 40 -5.11 -0.97 -10.43
N LEU A 41 -5.16 -0.71 -9.12
CA LEU A 41 -4.22 -1.30 -8.17
C LEU A 41 -4.60 -2.72 -7.74
N ARG A 42 -5.81 -3.15 -8.05
CA ARG A 42 -6.25 -4.49 -7.67
C ARG A 42 -5.33 -5.55 -8.26
N GLY A 43 -4.87 -6.47 -7.41
CA GLY A 43 -3.98 -7.53 -7.83
C GLY A 43 -2.51 -7.15 -7.84
N TRP A 44 -2.17 -5.88 -7.61
CA TRP A 44 -0.77 -5.43 -7.64
C TRP A 44 -0.12 -5.35 -6.26
N ILE A 45 -0.92 -5.13 -5.22
CA ILE A 45 -0.41 -5.03 -3.84
C ILE A 45 -0.63 -6.35 -3.11
N VAL A 46 -1.85 -6.86 -3.16
CA VAL A 46 -2.19 -8.16 -2.57
C VAL A 46 -2.71 -9.07 -3.67
N ASP A 47 -2.59 -10.37 -3.43
CA ASP A 47 -3.10 -11.37 -4.38
C ASP A 47 -4.59 -11.67 -4.11
N GLU A 48 -5.15 -12.61 -4.85
CA GLU A 48 -6.57 -12.95 -4.73
C GLU A 48 -6.93 -13.58 -3.38
N ARG A 49 -5.93 -14.02 -2.62
CA ARG A 49 -6.14 -14.56 -1.27
C ARG A 49 -6.04 -13.47 -0.21
N GLY A 50 -5.74 -12.24 -0.62
CA GLY A 50 -5.55 -11.14 0.30
C GLY A 50 -4.18 -11.11 0.95
N ALA A 51 -3.23 -11.88 0.45
CA ALA A 51 -1.87 -11.89 0.96
C ALA A 51 -1.02 -10.88 0.22
N LEU A 52 -0.12 -10.22 0.95
CA LEU A 52 0.80 -9.25 0.36
C LEU A 52 1.70 -9.94 -0.67
N ARG A 53 1.81 -9.34 -1.85
CA ARG A 53 2.66 -9.91 -2.88
C ARG A 53 4.12 -9.87 -2.47
N ARG A 54 4.89 -10.83 -2.97
CA ARG A 54 6.27 -11.07 -2.58
C ARG A 54 7.18 -9.84 -2.79
N HIS A 55 6.95 -9.10 -3.85
CA HIS A 55 7.78 -7.95 -4.21
C HIS A 55 7.30 -6.65 -3.57
N VAL A 56 6.23 -6.70 -2.79
CA VAL A 56 5.66 -5.51 -2.16
C VAL A 56 5.97 -5.50 -0.68
N LYS A 57 6.43 -4.37 -0.19
CA LYS A 57 6.74 -4.16 1.23
C LYS A 57 5.97 -2.97 1.75
N LEU A 58 5.54 -3.05 3.00
CA LEU A 58 4.86 -1.97 3.69
C LEU A 58 5.75 -1.48 4.82
N PHE A 59 5.84 -0.16 4.96
CA PHE A 59 6.64 0.46 6.03
C PHE A 59 5.83 1.49 6.78
N LEU A 60 5.94 1.48 8.11
CA LEU A 60 5.42 2.51 9.00
C LEU A 60 6.59 3.02 9.83
N GLY A 61 6.85 4.34 9.76
CA GLY A 61 7.94 4.93 10.52
C GLY A 61 9.29 4.29 10.24
N GLY A 62 9.50 3.85 9.01
CA GLY A 62 10.76 3.22 8.60
C GLY A 62 10.88 1.75 8.96
N VAL A 63 9.83 1.17 9.55
CA VAL A 63 9.84 -0.24 9.96
C VAL A 63 8.93 -1.05 9.06
N ALA A 64 9.40 -2.17 8.57
CA ALA A 64 8.59 -3.07 7.75
C ALA A 64 7.47 -3.68 8.60
N VAL A 65 6.25 -3.66 8.06
CA VAL A 65 5.08 -4.16 8.79
C VAL A 65 4.25 -5.08 7.90
N SER A 66 3.39 -5.85 8.54
CA SER A 66 2.44 -6.71 7.84
C SER A 66 1.10 -6.01 7.67
N LEU A 67 0.18 -6.65 6.96
CA LEU A 67 -1.17 -6.13 6.77
C LEU A 67 -1.94 -5.98 8.08
N ASP A 68 -1.54 -6.68 9.13
CA ASP A 68 -2.20 -6.61 10.44
C ASP A 68 -1.78 -5.40 11.27
N ALA A 69 -0.77 -4.67 10.83
CA ALA A 69 -0.24 -3.54 11.60
C ALA A 69 -1.30 -2.46 11.79
N THR A 70 -1.38 -1.93 13.01
CA THR A 70 -2.28 -0.82 13.31
C THR A 70 -1.74 0.45 12.65
N VAL A 71 -2.64 1.18 11.99
CA VAL A 71 -2.32 2.45 11.35
C VAL A 71 -3.16 3.53 12.00
N ARG A 72 -2.50 4.60 12.44
CA ARG A 72 -3.16 5.73 13.10
C ARG A 72 -3.44 6.84 12.08
N PRO A 73 -4.39 7.75 12.41
CA PRO A 73 -4.77 8.81 11.45
C PRO A 73 -3.62 9.68 10.94
N ASN A 74 -2.59 9.89 11.78
CA ASN A 74 -1.46 10.72 11.38
C ASN A 74 -0.28 9.93 10.84
N ASP A 75 -0.44 8.63 10.71
CA ASP A 75 0.63 7.78 10.20
C ASP A 75 0.77 7.91 8.69
N GLU A 76 1.97 7.60 8.23
CA GLU A 76 2.29 7.55 6.82
C GLU A 76 2.69 6.12 6.49
N LEU A 77 1.90 5.48 5.64
CA LEU A 77 2.16 4.11 5.22
C LEU A 77 2.84 4.14 3.85
N HIS A 78 4.04 3.61 3.78
CA HIS A 78 4.77 3.51 2.52
C HIS A 78 4.53 2.15 1.90
N ILE A 79 4.09 2.13 0.65
CA ILE A 79 3.93 0.92 -0.13
C ILE A 79 5.04 0.93 -1.18
N VAL A 80 5.99 0.02 -1.02
CA VAL A 80 7.16 -0.05 -1.88
C VAL A 80 7.08 -1.33 -2.70
N ALA A 81 7.05 -1.16 -4.02
CA ALA A 81 7.08 -2.29 -4.93
C ALA A 81 8.48 -2.38 -5.52
N ALA A 82 9.21 -3.41 -5.11
CA ALA A 82 10.54 -3.63 -5.65
C ALA A 82 10.41 -4.13 -7.08
N ILE A 83 11.24 -3.59 -7.95
CA ILE A 83 11.36 -4.14 -9.29
C ILE A 83 12.07 -5.47 -9.11
N SER A 84 11.40 -6.54 -9.48
CA SER A 84 12.07 -7.83 -9.50
C SER A 84 13.00 -7.80 -10.70
N GLY A 85 14.10 -7.23 -10.49
CA GLY A 85 15.07 -7.15 -11.54
C GLY A 85 15.75 -8.46 -11.76
N GLY A 86 15.20 -9.17 -11.33
CA GLY A 86 15.89 -10.27 -11.63
C GLY A 86 16.63 -10.69 -12.24
#